data_a055b748c2673a5109d99d3e4fa86d73
#
_entry.id   a055b748c2673a5109d99d3e4fa86d73
#
_cell.length_a   1.000
_cell.length_b   1.000
_cell.length_c   1.000
_cell.angle_alpha   90.00
_cell.angle_beta   90.00
_cell.angle_gamma   90.00
#
_symmetry.space_group_name_H-M   'P 1'
#
loop_
_entity.id
_entity.type
_entity.pdbx_description
1 polymer ?
#
loop_
_entity_poly.entity_id
_entity_poly.type
_entity_poly.pdbx_seq_one_letter_code
_entity_poly.pdbx_strand_id
1 'polypeptide(L)'
;MNRLTPVTLLLTLLLVFLLGGNLRANASELKVASFNVESGDAVPSVIARKHIAPLQDIDIWGFSEVQNASWLPDLEQGTEEGENADFQTILGSTGGGDRLAIVYNSNLLEELKHYELDDINIGGRVRAPLVAQFQFKPTGEEFLFVVNHLYRTSETSRHQQAQLLNEWGRSQQLPIIAAGDYNFDWDVVSGVHDEGWDLITADDVFTWVKPEKLVATICSNRYDSVLDFVFVAGEAKNWSASSVILYGDPSDAYCPDDQTTSDHRPILATFQLEKSVEPTPPSREQQLLEQIELLEQELLKLKTLVEDSN
;
A
#
# COMPACT_ATOMS: atom_id res chain seq x y z
N MET A 1 -37.50 -54.64 8.71
CA MET A 1 -37.13 -53.42 9.47
C MET A 1 -35.71 -53.59 9.98
N ASN A 2 -34.72 -53.18 9.16
CA ASN A 2 -33.30 -53.29 9.54
C ASN A 2 -32.91 -52.01 10.30
N ARG A 3 -32.59 -52.14 11.56
CA ARG A 3 -32.05 -51.09 12.41
C ARG A 3 -30.59 -50.91 12.04
N LEU A 4 -30.25 -49.76 11.49
CA LEU A 4 -28.85 -49.32 11.30
C LEU A 4 -28.25 -49.09 12.68
N THR A 5 -27.12 -49.75 12.94
CA THR A 5 -26.38 -49.68 14.19
C THR A 5 -25.70 -48.30 14.33
N PRO A 6 -25.54 -47.74 15.56
CA PRO A 6 -24.96 -46.41 15.77
C PRO A 6 -23.51 -46.27 15.34
N VAL A 7 -22.82 -47.33 15.00
CA VAL A 7 -21.43 -47.32 14.50
C VAL A 7 -21.31 -46.76 13.11
N THR A 8 -22.32 -46.96 12.24
CA THR A 8 -22.32 -46.50 10.84
C THR A 8 -22.55 -44.97 10.76
N LEU A 9 -23.25 -44.37 11.74
CA LEU A 9 -23.50 -42.95 11.80
C LEU A 9 -22.25 -42.17 12.27
N LEU A 10 -21.41 -42.80 13.12
CA LEU A 10 -20.18 -42.17 13.64
C LEU A 10 -19.06 -42.11 12.57
N LEU A 11 -18.99 -43.11 11.67
CA LEU A 11 -18.00 -43.10 10.60
C LEU A 11 -18.31 -42.06 9.51
N THR A 12 -19.58 -41.79 9.24
CA THR A 12 -20.00 -40.79 8.25
C THR A 12 -19.77 -39.36 8.78
N LEU A 13 -19.91 -39.10 10.09
CA LEU A 13 -19.58 -37.79 10.68
C LEU A 13 -18.08 -37.56 10.75
N LEU A 14 -17.26 -38.60 10.93
CA LEU A 14 -15.80 -38.44 10.99
C LEU A 14 -15.16 -38.18 9.60
N LEU A 15 -15.79 -38.66 8.51
CA LEU A 15 -15.30 -38.46 7.14
C LEU A 15 -15.56 -37.02 6.64
N VAL A 16 -16.62 -36.36 7.14
CA VAL A 16 -16.94 -34.96 6.78
C VAL A 16 -15.98 -33.97 7.47
N PHE A 17 -15.43 -34.34 8.64
CA PHE A 17 -14.45 -33.46 9.34
C PHE A 17 -13.02 -33.55 8.79
N LEU A 18 -12.68 -34.56 7.98
CA LEU A 18 -11.34 -34.73 7.42
C LEU A 18 -11.19 -34.10 6.03
N LEU A 19 -12.25 -33.61 5.40
CA LEU A 19 -12.22 -32.91 4.11
C LEU A 19 -12.29 -31.39 4.24
N GLY A 20 -12.44 -30.87 5.45
CA GLY A 20 -12.31 -29.44 5.75
C GLY A 20 -10.86 -29.03 6.04
N GLY A 21 -9.91 -29.54 5.28
CA GLY A 21 -8.57 -28.98 5.25
C GLY A 21 -8.69 -27.56 4.70
N ASN A 22 -8.63 -26.55 5.58
CA ASN A 22 -8.39 -25.18 5.19
C ASN A 22 -7.14 -25.19 4.30
N LEU A 23 -7.33 -25.14 2.98
CA LEU A 23 -6.33 -24.64 2.07
C LEU A 23 -6.08 -23.19 2.52
N ARG A 24 -5.14 -23.00 3.46
CA ARG A 24 -4.60 -21.68 3.68
C ARG A 24 -4.00 -21.28 2.35
N ALA A 25 -4.61 -20.31 1.67
CA ALA A 25 -3.97 -19.63 0.58
C ALA A 25 -2.55 -19.29 1.08
N ASN A 26 -1.52 -19.63 0.30
CA ASN A 26 -0.17 -19.22 0.62
C ASN A 26 -0.16 -17.70 0.49
N ALA A 27 -0.27 -17.00 1.62
CA ALA A 27 -0.06 -15.56 1.66
C ALA A 27 1.42 -15.29 1.36
N SER A 28 1.68 -14.32 0.53
CA SER A 28 3.01 -13.81 0.25
C SER A 28 3.16 -12.44 0.89
N GLU A 29 4.29 -12.22 1.51
CA GLU A 29 4.61 -10.96 2.18
C GLU A 29 5.09 -9.94 1.15
N LEU A 30 4.59 -8.70 1.28
CA LEU A 30 5.06 -7.52 0.57
C LEU A 30 5.49 -6.48 1.60
N LYS A 31 6.74 -6.04 1.54
CA LYS A 31 7.31 -5.03 2.42
C LYS A 31 7.51 -3.72 1.67
N VAL A 32 7.00 -2.65 2.24
CA VAL A 32 7.01 -1.30 1.66
C VAL A 32 7.63 -0.33 2.65
N ALA A 33 8.65 0.40 2.23
CA ALA A 33 9.22 1.48 3.02
C ALA A 33 8.89 2.85 2.43
N SER A 34 8.74 3.84 3.29
CA SER A 34 8.64 5.26 2.95
C SER A 34 9.75 6.02 3.66
N PHE A 35 10.48 6.87 2.92
CA PHE A 35 11.59 7.63 3.48
C PHE A 35 11.74 9.00 2.82
N ASN A 36 11.58 10.07 3.59
CA ASN A 36 12.01 11.40 3.18
C ASN A 36 13.52 11.48 3.32
N VAL A 37 14.24 11.71 2.22
CA VAL A 37 15.72 11.67 2.17
C VAL A 37 16.38 13.04 2.25
N GLU A 38 15.62 14.08 2.61
CA GLU A 38 16.09 15.46 2.88
C GLU A 38 16.95 16.07 1.77
N SER A 39 16.29 16.61 0.74
CA SER A 39 16.97 17.36 -0.31
C SER A 39 17.69 18.59 0.23
N GLY A 40 18.86 18.88 -0.32
CA GLY A 40 19.63 20.10 -0.01
C GLY A 40 20.82 19.86 0.91
N ASP A 41 20.63 19.29 2.09
CA ASP A 41 21.70 19.08 3.07
C ASP A 41 22.24 17.65 3.05
N ALA A 42 21.38 16.64 2.88
CA ALA A 42 21.76 15.23 2.92
C ALA A 42 22.64 14.77 1.72
N VAL A 43 23.40 13.72 1.95
CA VAL A 43 24.30 13.10 0.96
C VAL A 43 23.77 11.71 0.62
N PRO A 44 23.30 11.45 -0.62
CA PRO A 44 22.60 10.21 -0.98
C PRO A 44 23.41 8.95 -0.71
N SER A 45 24.72 8.94 -1.00
CA SER A 45 25.58 7.79 -0.72
C SER A 45 25.80 7.53 0.78
N VAL A 46 25.63 8.55 1.64
CA VAL A 46 25.68 8.39 3.09
C VAL A 46 24.37 7.79 3.59
N ILE A 47 23.24 8.32 3.13
CA ILE A 47 21.90 7.77 3.42
C ILE A 47 21.82 6.31 2.98
N ALA A 48 22.18 6.01 1.74
CA ALA A 48 22.19 4.67 1.18
C ALA A 48 22.95 3.68 2.09
N ARG A 49 24.17 4.01 2.45
CA ARG A 49 25.01 3.15 3.29
C ARG A 49 24.57 3.05 4.73
N LYS A 50 24.12 4.17 5.36
CA LYS A 50 23.79 4.20 6.79
C LYS A 50 22.38 3.75 7.10
N HIS A 51 21.42 4.08 6.24
CA HIS A 51 19.99 4.00 6.58
C HIS A 51 19.17 3.12 5.64
N ILE A 52 19.67 2.78 4.46
CA ILE A 52 18.98 1.89 3.51
C ILE A 52 19.63 0.50 3.51
N ALA A 53 20.91 0.40 3.22
CA ALA A 53 21.63 -0.86 3.09
C ALA A 53 21.56 -1.80 4.33
N PRO A 54 21.46 -1.30 5.58
CA PRO A 54 21.24 -2.17 6.75
C PRO A 54 19.83 -2.78 6.82
N LEU A 55 18.87 -2.28 6.04
CA LEU A 55 17.47 -2.71 6.01
C LEU A 55 17.27 -3.65 4.83
N GLN A 56 17.07 -4.92 5.11
CA GLN A 56 16.95 -5.95 4.09
C GLN A 56 15.51 -6.47 3.95
N ASP A 57 15.26 -7.20 2.87
CA ASP A 57 13.96 -7.78 2.53
C ASP A 57 12.85 -6.72 2.36
N ILE A 58 13.16 -5.54 1.81
CA ILE A 58 12.18 -4.50 1.50
C ILE A 58 11.95 -4.46 -0.01
N ASP A 59 10.71 -4.68 -0.43
CA ASP A 59 10.36 -4.89 -1.84
C ASP A 59 10.13 -3.60 -2.61
N ILE A 60 9.61 -2.56 -1.92
CA ILE A 60 9.33 -1.25 -2.51
C ILE A 60 9.76 -0.14 -1.54
N TRP A 61 10.43 0.84 -2.09
CA TRP A 61 10.77 2.09 -1.41
C TRP A 61 10.09 3.27 -2.09
N GLY A 62 9.39 4.08 -1.32
CA GLY A 62 8.90 5.40 -1.70
C GLY A 62 9.78 6.47 -1.10
N PHE A 63 10.49 7.22 -1.93
CA PHE A 63 11.35 8.30 -1.50
C PHE A 63 10.71 9.66 -1.78
N SER A 64 10.74 10.55 -0.82
CA SER A 64 10.48 11.98 -1.00
C SER A 64 11.76 12.79 -0.81
N GLU A 65 11.77 14.00 -1.34
CA GLU A 65 12.92 14.91 -1.33
C GLU A 65 14.15 14.40 -2.09
N VAL A 66 13.95 13.63 -3.14
CA VAL A 66 15.05 13.27 -4.06
C VAL A 66 15.43 14.48 -4.90
N GLN A 67 16.63 15.01 -4.69
CA GLN A 67 17.04 16.30 -5.29
C GLN A 67 17.07 16.26 -6.81
N ASN A 68 17.58 15.19 -7.38
CA ASN A 68 17.65 14.99 -8.84
C ASN A 68 18.01 13.55 -9.21
N ALA A 69 18.03 13.26 -10.51
CA ALA A 69 18.29 11.90 -11.01
C ALA A 69 19.66 11.32 -10.62
N SER A 70 20.64 12.15 -10.24
CA SER A 70 21.96 11.63 -9.82
C SER A 70 21.95 10.95 -8.45
N TRP A 71 20.85 11.09 -7.68
CA TRP A 71 20.67 10.41 -6.41
C TRP A 71 20.23 8.96 -6.57
N LEU A 72 19.55 8.64 -7.70
CA LEU A 72 18.97 7.31 -7.91
C LEU A 72 19.98 6.17 -7.85
N PRO A 73 21.18 6.26 -8.47
CA PRO A 73 22.14 5.16 -8.38
C PRO A 73 22.59 4.83 -6.96
N ASP A 74 22.73 5.85 -6.09
CA ASP A 74 23.08 5.62 -4.68
C ASP A 74 21.93 4.97 -3.92
N LEU A 75 20.69 5.42 -4.14
CA LEU A 75 19.49 4.85 -3.50
C LEU A 75 19.26 3.41 -3.96
N GLU A 76 19.34 3.15 -5.27
CA GLU A 76 19.20 1.81 -5.85
C GLU A 76 20.29 0.86 -5.30
N GLN A 77 21.55 1.29 -5.31
CA GLN A 77 22.64 0.51 -4.72
C GLN A 77 22.39 0.20 -3.25
N GLY A 78 21.88 1.17 -2.48
CA GLY A 78 21.54 0.97 -1.06
C GLY A 78 20.46 -0.09 -0.87
N THR A 79 19.43 -0.12 -1.73
CA THR A 79 18.35 -1.11 -1.65
C THR A 79 18.79 -2.50 -2.10
N GLU A 80 19.79 -2.60 -2.97
CA GLU A 80 20.33 -3.88 -3.46
C GLU A 80 21.39 -4.48 -2.54
N GLU A 81 22.02 -3.66 -1.70
CA GLU A 81 23.16 -4.11 -0.89
C GLU A 81 22.74 -5.21 0.09
N GLY A 82 23.31 -6.41 -0.10
CA GLY A 82 22.98 -7.60 0.69
C GLY A 82 21.77 -8.38 0.20
N GLU A 83 21.03 -7.87 -0.78
CA GLU A 83 19.93 -8.56 -1.43
C GLU A 83 20.44 -9.41 -2.61
N ASN A 84 19.73 -10.51 -2.89
CA ASN A 84 19.94 -11.27 -4.13
C ASN A 84 18.82 -10.91 -5.11
N ALA A 85 18.67 -9.62 -5.38
CA ALA A 85 17.58 -9.05 -6.15
C ALA A 85 18.10 -7.92 -7.05
N ASP A 86 17.34 -7.62 -8.09
CA ASP A 86 17.57 -6.53 -9.03
C ASP A 86 16.48 -5.48 -8.81
N PHE A 87 16.89 -4.26 -8.50
CA PHE A 87 15.96 -3.16 -8.26
C PHE A 87 15.89 -2.25 -9.48
N GLN A 88 14.77 -1.55 -9.62
CA GLN A 88 14.55 -0.57 -10.68
C GLN A 88 14.03 0.73 -10.07
N THR A 89 14.24 1.83 -10.78
CA THR A 89 13.92 3.18 -10.28
C THR A 89 12.90 3.90 -11.16
N ILE A 90 11.97 4.62 -10.52
CA ILE A 90 11.05 5.56 -11.15
C ILE A 90 11.24 6.91 -10.49
N LEU A 91 11.47 7.97 -11.28
CA LEU A 91 11.63 9.33 -10.79
C LEU A 91 10.51 10.22 -11.31
N GLY A 92 9.81 10.91 -10.40
CA GLY A 92 8.84 11.94 -10.74
C GLY A 92 9.48 13.10 -11.51
N SER A 93 8.73 13.73 -12.36
CA SER A 93 9.16 14.85 -13.21
C SER A 93 8.94 16.21 -12.55
N THR A 94 7.99 16.28 -11.59
CA THR A 94 7.62 17.49 -10.85
C THR A 94 8.45 17.67 -9.57
N GLY A 95 8.34 18.84 -8.91
CA GLY A 95 9.03 19.13 -7.66
C GLY A 95 10.41 19.80 -7.77
N GLY A 96 10.97 19.92 -8.99
CA GLY A 96 12.25 20.61 -9.19
C GLY A 96 13.42 19.92 -8.50
N GLY A 97 13.92 20.46 -7.40
CA GLY A 97 14.97 19.90 -6.54
C GLY A 97 14.46 19.11 -5.34
N ASP A 98 13.19 18.70 -5.37
CA ASP A 98 12.49 18.02 -4.28
C ASP A 98 11.45 17.07 -4.91
N ARG A 99 11.95 15.99 -5.53
CA ARG A 99 11.15 15.04 -6.33
C ARG A 99 10.75 13.83 -5.51
N LEU A 100 9.80 13.10 -6.06
CA LEU A 100 9.41 11.78 -5.58
C LEU A 100 10.08 10.69 -6.42
N ALA A 101 10.46 9.59 -5.79
CA ALA A 101 10.98 8.43 -6.48
C ALA A 101 10.45 7.13 -5.89
N ILE A 102 10.43 6.09 -6.71
CA ILE A 102 10.13 4.73 -6.31
C ILE A 102 11.31 3.87 -6.70
N VAL A 103 11.75 3.01 -5.78
CA VAL A 103 12.75 1.97 -6.03
C VAL A 103 12.13 0.64 -5.65
N TYR A 104 12.13 -0.34 -6.54
CA TYR A 104 11.38 -1.57 -6.35
C TYR A 104 12.13 -2.81 -6.83
N ASN A 105 11.93 -3.92 -6.14
CA ASN A 105 12.48 -5.23 -6.47
C ASN A 105 11.81 -5.80 -7.72
N SER A 106 12.50 -5.74 -8.86
CA SER A 106 11.98 -6.19 -10.15
C SER A 106 11.84 -7.73 -10.26
N ASN A 107 12.45 -8.48 -9.35
CA ASN A 107 12.24 -9.92 -9.30
C ASN A 107 10.84 -10.30 -8.78
N LEU A 108 10.29 -9.49 -7.85
CA LEU A 108 9.00 -9.71 -7.22
C LEU A 108 7.86 -8.87 -7.83
N LEU A 109 8.20 -7.72 -8.41
CA LEU A 109 7.23 -6.76 -8.92
C LEU A 109 7.41 -6.57 -10.43
N GLU A 110 6.29 -6.44 -11.13
CA GLU A 110 6.24 -5.99 -12.50
C GLU A 110 5.57 -4.63 -12.53
N GLU A 111 6.30 -3.61 -12.97
CA GLU A 111 5.72 -2.29 -13.24
C GLU A 111 4.89 -2.35 -14.51
N LEU A 112 3.61 -2.04 -14.40
CA LEU A 112 2.69 -2.00 -15.54
C LEU A 112 2.59 -0.60 -16.14
N LYS A 113 2.61 0.43 -15.30
CA LYS A 113 2.67 1.85 -15.69
C LYS A 113 2.99 2.73 -14.49
N HIS A 114 3.47 3.94 -14.75
CA HIS A 114 3.54 5.00 -13.74
C HIS A 114 3.07 6.35 -14.32
N TYR A 115 2.68 7.27 -13.44
CA TYR A 115 2.22 8.62 -13.78
C TYR A 115 2.22 9.50 -12.53
N GLU A 116 2.10 10.81 -12.74
CA GLU A 116 1.95 11.78 -11.66
C GLU A 116 0.51 12.32 -11.63
N LEU A 117 0.00 12.66 -10.43
CA LEU A 117 -1.32 13.26 -10.23
C LEU A 117 -1.21 14.78 -10.31
N ASP A 118 -1.09 15.31 -11.52
CA ASP A 118 -0.83 16.71 -11.79
C ASP A 118 -1.87 17.66 -11.16
N ASP A 119 -3.13 17.26 -11.07
CA ASP A 119 -4.21 18.04 -10.46
C ASP A 119 -3.98 18.27 -8.94
N ILE A 120 -3.14 17.45 -8.31
CA ILE A 120 -2.78 17.56 -6.89
C ILE A 120 -1.52 18.43 -6.69
N ASN A 121 -0.82 18.76 -7.75
CA ASN A 121 0.28 19.74 -7.74
C ASN A 121 -0.27 21.17 -7.67
N ILE A 122 -0.73 21.59 -6.51
CA ILE A 122 -1.39 22.87 -6.29
C ILE A 122 -0.49 24.04 -6.71
N GLY A 123 -0.95 24.78 -7.72
CA GLY A 123 -0.21 25.90 -8.28
C GLY A 123 1.01 25.52 -9.13
N GLY A 124 1.23 24.24 -9.41
CA GLY A 124 2.31 23.74 -10.28
C GLY A 124 3.73 23.97 -9.75
N ARG A 125 3.88 24.20 -8.45
CA ARG A 125 5.17 24.60 -7.82
C ARG A 125 5.75 23.55 -6.88
N VAL A 126 5.00 22.50 -6.60
CA VAL A 126 5.42 21.38 -5.75
C VAL A 126 5.49 20.11 -6.59
N ARG A 127 5.70 19.00 -5.95
CA ARG A 127 5.63 17.67 -6.57
C ARG A 127 4.19 17.18 -6.59
N ALA A 128 3.79 16.61 -7.72
CA ALA A 128 2.59 15.81 -7.83
C ALA A 128 2.83 14.44 -7.21
N PRO A 129 1.85 13.81 -6.55
CA PRO A 129 1.99 12.44 -6.09
C PRO A 129 2.38 11.51 -7.25
N LEU A 130 3.39 10.67 -7.01
CA LEU A 130 3.90 9.71 -7.98
C LEU A 130 3.22 8.37 -7.79
N VAL A 131 2.55 7.87 -8.82
CA VAL A 131 1.79 6.62 -8.81
C VAL A 131 2.48 5.61 -9.72
N ALA A 132 2.68 4.40 -9.22
CA ALA A 132 3.04 3.23 -10.02
C ALA A 132 2.01 2.12 -9.83
N GLN A 133 1.57 1.50 -10.92
CA GLN A 133 0.78 0.28 -10.91
C GLN A 133 1.73 -0.90 -11.01
N PHE A 134 1.69 -1.76 -10.01
CA PHE A 134 2.47 -2.98 -9.96
C PHE A 134 1.59 -4.22 -10.02
N GLN A 135 2.15 -5.29 -10.57
CA GLN A 135 1.69 -6.65 -10.32
C GLN A 135 2.69 -7.33 -9.38
N PHE A 136 2.21 -7.84 -8.25
CA PHE A 136 3.01 -8.65 -7.33
C PHE A 136 3.07 -10.09 -7.83
N LYS A 137 4.18 -10.47 -8.47
CA LYS A 137 4.35 -11.73 -9.19
C LYS A 137 4.01 -13.00 -8.38
N PRO A 138 4.32 -13.06 -7.05
CA PRO A 138 4.01 -14.26 -6.27
C PRO A 138 2.52 -14.59 -6.17
N THR A 139 1.65 -13.58 -6.16
CA THR A 139 0.18 -13.76 -6.04
C THR A 139 -0.57 -13.43 -7.32
N GLY A 140 0.01 -12.62 -8.20
CA GLY A 140 -0.65 -12.02 -9.37
C GLY A 140 -1.49 -10.80 -9.04
N GLU A 141 -1.50 -10.35 -7.77
CA GLU A 141 -2.28 -9.18 -7.34
C GLU A 141 -1.75 -7.90 -7.98
N GLU A 142 -2.65 -7.09 -8.53
CA GLU A 142 -2.33 -5.75 -9.04
C GLU A 142 -2.75 -4.68 -8.04
N PHE A 143 -1.89 -3.69 -7.82
CA PHE A 143 -2.15 -2.59 -6.90
C PHE A 143 -1.49 -1.29 -7.36
N LEU A 144 -1.94 -0.17 -6.79
CA LEU A 144 -1.33 1.14 -6.95
C LEU A 144 -0.44 1.45 -5.74
N PHE A 145 0.81 1.75 -6.00
CA PHE A 145 1.71 2.33 -5.01
C PHE A 145 1.84 3.83 -5.27
N VAL A 146 1.61 4.64 -4.25
CA VAL A 146 1.60 6.10 -4.36
C VAL A 146 2.59 6.69 -3.38
N VAL A 147 3.53 7.47 -3.88
CA VAL A 147 4.44 8.26 -3.05
C VAL A 147 3.95 9.69 -2.97
N ASN A 148 3.91 10.23 -1.76
CA ASN A 148 3.41 11.57 -1.48
C ASN A 148 4.46 12.40 -0.73
N HIS A 149 4.46 13.70 -0.99
CA HIS A 149 5.06 14.69 -0.11
C HIS A 149 4.22 15.95 -0.21
N LEU A 150 3.31 16.13 0.76
CA LEU A 150 2.36 17.24 0.75
C LEU A 150 2.98 18.55 1.20
N TYR A 151 2.26 19.65 1.03
CA TYR A 151 2.74 20.98 1.42
C TYR A 151 3.13 21.05 2.90
N ARG A 152 4.40 21.41 3.17
CA ARG A 152 4.89 21.68 4.51
C ARG A 152 4.42 23.05 5.03
N THR A 153 4.58 24.12 4.24
CA THR A 153 4.45 25.51 4.68
C THR A 153 3.10 26.15 4.40
N SER A 154 2.23 25.49 3.62
CA SER A 154 0.90 25.96 3.28
C SER A 154 -0.16 24.97 3.75
N GLU A 155 -0.70 25.21 4.93
CA GLU A 155 -1.78 24.40 5.52
C GLU A 155 -2.98 24.28 4.57
N THR A 156 -3.49 25.40 4.03
CA THR A 156 -4.60 25.39 3.07
C THR A 156 -4.31 24.53 1.83
N SER A 157 -3.09 24.60 1.28
CA SER A 157 -2.71 23.81 0.12
C SER A 157 -2.56 22.34 0.49
N ARG A 158 -2.05 22.01 1.67
CA ARG A 158 -1.94 20.66 2.21
C ARG A 158 -3.32 20.03 2.39
N HIS A 159 -4.27 20.78 2.97
CA HIS A 159 -5.66 20.34 3.13
C HIS A 159 -6.33 20.08 1.77
N GLN A 160 -6.12 20.97 0.80
CA GLN A 160 -6.62 20.76 -0.57
C GLN A 160 -6.00 19.51 -1.21
N GLN A 161 -4.71 19.27 -1.04
CA GLN A 161 -4.04 18.06 -1.54
C GLN A 161 -4.62 16.80 -0.88
N ALA A 162 -4.83 16.82 0.43
CA ALA A 162 -5.41 15.69 1.17
C ALA A 162 -6.82 15.35 0.68
N GLN A 163 -7.66 16.38 0.47
CA GLN A 163 -9.01 16.21 -0.09
C GLN A 163 -8.96 15.61 -1.51
N LEU A 164 -8.13 16.15 -2.40
CA LEU A 164 -7.99 15.66 -3.77
C LEU A 164 -7.47 14.23 -3.82
N LEU A 165 -6.54 13.86 -2.91
CA LEU A 165 -6.09 12.47 -2.78
C LEU A 165 -7.22 11.54 -2.34
N ASN A 166 -8.06 11.96 -1.38
CA ASN A 166 -9.23 11.20 -0.97
C ASN A 166 -10.19 10.99 -2.15
N GLU A 167 -10.52 12.06 -2.90
CA GLU A 167 -11.39 11.98 -4.07
C GLU A 167 -10.81 11.06 -5.15
N TRP A 168 -9.51 11.15 -5.41
CA TRP A 168 -8.82 10.27 -6.32
C TRP A 168 -8.84 8.81 -5.85
N GLY A 169 -8.51 8.55 -4.59
CA GLY A 169 -8.51 7.21 -4.01
C GLY A 169 -9.87 6.53 -4.10
N ARG A 170 -10.94 7.30 -3.83
CA ARG A 170 -12.35 6.84 -3.96
C ARG A 170 -12.70 6.40 -5.39
N SER A 171 -12.08 7.00 -6.41
CA SER A 171 -12.35 6.71 -7.82
C SER A 171 -11.62 5.47 -8.33
N GLN A 172 -10.63 4.95 -7.60
CA GLN A 172 -9.82 3.83 -8.05
C GLN A 172 -10.53 2.49 -7.83
N GLN A 173 -10.22 1.51 -8.69
CA GLN A 173 -10.74 0.16 -8.59
C GLN A 173 -9.69 -0.82 -8.03
N LEU A 174 -8.41 -0.48 -8.17
CA LEU A 174 -7.31 -1.29 -7.66
C LEU A 174 -7.04 -0.98 -6.18
N PRO A 175 -6.53 -1.95 -5.42
CA PRO A 175 -5.98 -1.72 -4.09
C PRO A 175 -4.93 -0.61 -4.12
N ILE A 176 -4.89 0.23 -3.08
CA ILE A 176 -3.92 1.33 -2.99
C ILE A 176 -3.09 1.17 -1.72
N ILE A 177 -1.76 1.30 -1.87
CA ILE A 177 -0.81 1.59 -0.79
C ILE A 177 -0.28 2.99 -1.06
N ALA A 178 -0.53 3.94 -0.16
CA ALA A 178 -0.11 5.33 -0.29
C ALA A 178 0.83 5.70 0.86
N ALA A 179 2.09 5.97 0.55
CA ALA A 179 3.15 6.22 1.52
C ALA A 179 3.81 7.59 1.28
N GLY A 180 4.44 8.17 2.29
CA GLY A 180 5.16 9.43 2.13
C GLY A 180 5.11 10.34 3.33
N ASP A 181 5.68 11.53 3.15
CA ASP A 181 5.59 12.66 4.07
C ASP A 181 4.32 13.47 3.78
N TYR A 182 3.37 13.39 4.67
CA TYR A 182 2.07 14.10 4.54
C TYR A 182 2.06 15.43 5.29
N ASN A 183 3.04 15.68 6.15
CA ASN A 183 3.09 16.88 6.99
C ASN A 183 1.83 17.08 7.85
N PHE A 184 1.16 15.99 8.30
CA PHE A 184 -0.08 16.05 9.09
C PHE A 184 0.13 16.27 10.59
N ASP A 185 1.37 16.39 11.00
CA ASP A 185 1.76 16.84 12.36
C ASP A 185 1.05 16.04 13.49
N TRP A 186 1.00 14.71 13.34
CA TRP A 186 0.38 13.88 14.34
C TRP A 186 1.26 13.82 15.60
N ASP A 187 0.82 14.47 16.68
CA ASP A 187 1.51 14.44 17.97
C ASP A 187 1.46 13.05 18.60
N VAL A 188 2.62 12.46 18.91
CA VAL A 188 2.73 11.08 19.36
C VAL A 188 2.12 10.82 20.75
N VAL A 189 1.95 11.88 21.56
CA VAL A 189 1.45 11.80 22.94
C VAL A 189 -0.06 12.07 22.99
N SER A 190 -0.48 13.21 22.42
CA SER A 190 -1.87 13.68 22.49
C SER A 190 -2.75 13.14 21.36
N GLY A 191 -2.16 12.76 20.23
CA GLY A 191 -2.88 12.39 19.02
C GLY A 191 -3.53 13.60 18.31
N VAL A 192 -3.22 14.83 18.72
CA VAL A 192 -3.62 16.03 17.98
C VAL A 192 -2.89 16.03 16.63
N HIS A 193 -3.58 16.40 15.58
CA HIS A 193 -3.07 16.35 14.21
C HIS A 193 -3.65 17.47 13.35
N ASP A 194 -3.05 17.68 12.18
CA ASP A 194 -3.51 18.60 11.15
C ASP A 194 -4.83 18.10 10.50
N GLU A 195 -5.72 19.00 10.13
CA GLU A 195 -7.00 18.69 9.46
C GLU A 195 -6.81 17.86 8.17
N GLY A 196 -5.65 17.95 7.54
CA GLY A 196 -5.31 17.13 6.35
C GLY A 196 -5.46 15.64 6.60
N TRP A 197 -5.18 15.18 7.84
CA TRP A 197 -5.39 13.78 8.22
C TRP A 197 -6.89 13.42 8.21
N ASP A 198 -7.76 14.28 8.73
CA ASP A 198 -9.21 14.05 8.70
C ASP A 198 -9.75 14.07 7.27
N LEU A 199 -9.22 14.95 6.42
CA LEU A 199 -9.62 15.06 5.02
C LEU A 199 -9.24 13.83 4.19
N ILE A 200 -8.02 13.29 4.36
CA ILE A 200 -7.62 12.10 3.60
C ILE A 200 -8.37 10.85 4.06
N THR A 201 -8.69 10.75 5.35
CA THR A 201 -9.41 9.59 5.91
C THR A 201 -10.94 9.74 5.85
N ALA A 202 -11.45 10.86 5.37
CA ALA A 202 -12.89 11.12 5.27
C ALA A 202 -13.62 10.00 4.53
N ASP A 203 -14.83 9.67 5.01
CA ASP A 203 -15.69 8.60 4.48
C ASP A 203 -14.99 7.21 4.42
N ASP A 204 -13.98 7.02 5.27
CA ASP A 204 -13.22 5.77 5.35
C ASP A 204 -12.57 5.36 4.00
N VAL A 205 -12.18 6.34 3.16
CA VAL A 205 -11.51 6.06 1.88
C VAL A 205 -10.11 5.52 2.14
N PHE A 206 -9.30 6.26 2.89
CA PHE A 206 -7.98 5.81 3.32
C PHE A 206 -7.98 5.41 4.79
N THR A 207 -7.28 4.33 5.09
CA THR A 207 -7.05 3.84 6.46
C THR A 207 -5.57 3.85 6.75
N TRP A 208 -5.17 4.45 7.88
CA TRP A 208 -3.78 4.46 8.31
C TRP A 208 -3.33 3.08 8.78
N VAL A 209 -2.28 2.53 8.20
CA VAL A 209 -1.57 1.36 8.73
C VAL A 209 -0.73 1.87 9.92
N LYS A 210 -1.41 2.04 11.06
CA LYS A 210 -0.84 2.70 12.23
C LYS A 210 0.24 1.85 12.87
N PRO A 211 1.46 2.40 13.10
CA PRO A 211 2.50 1.71 13.86
C PRO A 211 2.03 1.32 15.27
N GLU A 212 2.40 0.13 15.72
CA GLU A 212 2.06 -0.33 17.08
C GLU A 212 2.68 0.58 18.14
N LYS A 213 3.93 1.01 17.92
CA LYS A 213 4.62 2.00 18.75
C LYS A 213 4.83 3.28 17.93
N LEU A 214 4.24 4.38 18.38
CA LEU A 214 4.48 5.69 17.80
C LEU A 214 5.75 6.32 18.38
N VAL A 215 6.59 6.83 17.49
CA VAL A 215 7.70 7.75 17.78
C VAL A 215 7.65 8.85 16.72
N ALA A 216 8.22 10.01 16.99
CA ALA A 216 8.31 11.08 16.00
C ALA A 216 9.08 10.60 14.76
N THR A 217 8.57 10.88 13.57
CA THR A 217 9.31 10.60 12.33
C THR A 217 10.28 11.72 11.98
N ILE A 218 10.10 12.91 12.53
CA ILE A 218 11.00 14.05 12.38
C ILE A 218 12.00 14.15 13.52
N CYS A 219 13.29 14.38 13.24
CA CYS A 219 14.33 14.69 14.21
C CYS A 219 14.25 16.14 14.63
N SER A 220 13.42 16.44 15.62
CA SER A 220 13.20 17.81 16.10
C SER A 220 13.28 17.89 17.62
N ASN A 221 13.85 18.97 18.13
CA ASN A 221 13.79 19.31 19.57
C ASN A 221 12.50 20.07 19.94
N ARG A 222 11.63 20.36 18.95
CA ARG A 222 10.44 21.20 19.15
C ARG A 222 9.14 20.44 18.94
N TYR A 223 9.17 19.36 18.17
CA TYR A 223 7.99 18.61 17.72
C TYR A 223 8.18 17.13 17.99
N ASP A 224 7.17 16.51 18.58
CA ASP A 224 7.04 15.06 18.72
C ASP A 224 6.01 14.56 17.71
N SER A 225 6.28 14.80 16.42
CA SER A 225 5.30 14.59 15.36
C SER A 225 5.63 13.42 14.45
N VAL A 226 4.60 12.67 14.10
CA VAL A 226 4.61 11.78 12.93
C VAL A 226 4.19 12.64 11.73
N LEU A 227 5.06 12.75 10.75
CA LEU A 227 4.82 13.44 9.48
C LEU A 227 4.65 12.45 8.33
N ASP A 228 5.29 11.28 8.45
CA ASP A 228 5.34 10.22 7.46
C ASP A 228 4.30 9.15 7.79
N PHE A 229 3.56 8.70 6.78
CA PHE A 229 2.47 7.75 6.95
C PHE A 229 2.46 6.71 5.85
N VAL A 230 1.85 5.56 6.15
CA VAL A 230 1.41 4.57 5.16
C VAL A 230 -0.09 4.40 5.32
N PHE A 231 -0.82 4.74 4.28
CA PHE A 231 -2.28 4.54 4.18
C PHE A 231 -2.59 3.44 3.18
N VAL A 232 -3.75 2.83 3.34
CA VAL A 232 -4.33 1.87 2.39
C VAL A 232 -5.73 2.31 1.99
N ALA A 233 -6.12 2.01 0.74
CA ALA A 233 -7.49 2.25 0.27
C ALA A 233 -7.97 1.10 -0.64
N GLY A 234 -9.28 1.06 -0.86
CA GLY A 234 -9.91 -0.01 -1.63
C GLY A 234 -9.71 -1.38 -0.98
N GLU A 235 -9.46 -2.40 -1.79
CA GLU A 235 -9.30 -3.78 -1.31
C GLU A 235 -8.06 -3.97 -0.41
N ALA A 236 -7.04 -3.11 -0.53
CA ALA A 236 -5.87 -3.15 0.35
C ALA A 236 -6.21 -2.98 1.85
N LYS A 237 -7.37 -2.43 2.19
CA LYS A 237 -7.87 -2.33 3.57
C LYS A 237 -8.18 -3.68 4.20
N ASN A 238 -8.41 -4.71 3.37
CA ASN A 238 -8.69 -6.08 3.81
C ASN A 238 -7.43 -6.93 3.97
N TRP A 239 -6.29 -6.44 3.53
CA TRP A 239 -5.02 -7.13 3.72
C TRP A 239 -4.58 -7.08 5.18
N SER A 240 -4.03 -8.18 5.68
CA SER A 240 -3.37 -8.15 6.99
C SER A 240 -2.13 -7.27 6.88
N ALA A 241 -2.10 -6.18 7.63
CA ALA A 241 -1.02 -5.21 7.56
C ALA A 241 -0.51 -4.82 8.95
N SER A 242 0.77 -4.51 9.03
CA SER A 242 1.42 -3.91 10.20
C SER A 242 2.44 -2.87 9.74
N SER A 243 2.79 -1.92 10.61
CA SER A 243 3.85 -0.98 10.32
C SER A 243 4.72 -0.67 11.53
N VAL A 244 5.91 -0.16 11.27
CA VAL A 244 6.88 0.27 12.28
C VAL A 244 7.63 1.51 11.80
N ILE A 245 7.89 2.44 12.70
CA ILE A 245 8.82 3.55 12.47
C ILE A 245 10.22 3.04 12.82
N LEU A 246 11.09 3.00 11.81
CA LEU A 246 12.45 2.48 11.94
C LEU A 246 13.33 3.45 12.72
N TYR A 247 14.42 2.93 13.30
CA TYR A 247 15.35 3.75 14.12
C TYR A 247 14.63 4.52 15.25
N GLY A 248 13.51 3.96 15.75
CA GLY A 248 12.71 4.59 16.80
C GLY A 248 13.16 4.28 18.22
N ASP A 249 14.21 3.48 18.42
CA ASP A 249 14.79 3.23 19.73
C ASP A 249 15.82 4.34 20.05
N PRO A 250 15.81 4.94 21.24
CA PRO A 250 16.81 5.93 21.63
C PRO A 250 18.26 5.44 21.52
N SER A 251 18.50 4.14 21.55
CA SER A 251 19.85 3.55 21.36
C SER A 251 20.32 3.54 19.91
N ASP A 252 19.41 3.75 18.94
CA ASP A 252 19.77 3.79 17.52
C ASP A 252 20.62 5.02 17.17
N ALA A 253 20.64 6.04 18.04
CA ALA A 253 21.38 7.28 17.89
C ALA A 253 21.10 7.99 16.52
N TYR A 254 19.88 7.82 16.02
CA TYR A 254 19.47 8.37 14.72
C TYR A 254 19.33 9.89 14.77
N CYS A 255 18.70 10.42 15.81
CA CYS A 255 18.52 11.86 16.01
C CYS A 255 19.46 12.43 17.09
N PRO A 256 19.96 13.67 16.94
CA PRO A 256 19.75 14.55 15.78
C PRO A 256 20.50 14.02 14.54
N ASP A 257 20.06 14.43 13.36
CA ASP A 257 20.77 14.15 12.11
C ASP A 257 22.16 14.82 12.11
N ASP A 258 23.07 14.37 11.27
CA ASP A 258 24.45 14.88 11.17
C ASP A 258 24.68 15.77 9.93
N GLN A 259 23.59 16.31 9.33
CA GLN A 259 23.58 17.11 8.10
C GLN A 259 24.10 16.36 6.85
N THR A 260 24.32 15.06 6.94
CA THR A 260 24.64 14.21 5.79
C THR A 260 23.61 13.09 5.62
N THR A 261 22.73 12.96 6.59
CA THR A 261 21.63 12.01 6.65
C THR A 261 20.30 12.75 6.63
N SER A 262 19.19 12.05 6.75
CA SER A 262 17.87 12.67 6.78
C SER A 262 17.46 13.03 8.20
N ASP A 263 16.74 14.16 8.36
CA ASP A 263 16.04 14.53 9.58
C ASP A 263 14.72 13.73 9.77
N HIS A 264 14.36 12.87 8.81
CA HIS A 264 13.21 11.96 8.91
C HIS A 264 13.62 10.51 9.18
N ARG A 265 12.79 9.77 9.93
CA ARG A 265 12.89 8.32 10.09
C ARG A 265 12.06 7.61 9.02
N PRO A 266 12.58 6.52 8.41
CA PRO A 266 11.78 5.72 7.51
C PRO A 266 10.65 4.99 8.25
N ILE A 267 9.54 4.74 7.53
CA ILE A 267 8.46 3.84 7.97
C ILE A 267 8.49 2.60 7.11
N LEU A 268 8.38 1.43 7.73
CA LEU A 268 8.20 0.15 7.07
C LEU A 268 6.78 -0.36 7.33
N ALA A 269 6.08 -0.74 6.28
CA ALA A 269 4.82 -1.47 6.36
C ALA A 269 4.95 -2.84 5.71
N THR A 270 4.34 -3.84 6.33
CA THR A 270 4.33 -5.24 5.87
C THR A 270 2.90 -5.65 5.61
N PHE A 271 2.65 -6.20 4.44
CA PHE A 271 1.34 -6.65 3.96
C PHE A 271 1.38 -8.15 3.67
N GLN A 272 0.29 -8.86 4.01
CA GLN A 272 0.10 -10.24 3.62
C GLN A 272 -0.90 -10.27 2.46
N LEU A 273 -0.42 -10.56 1.26
CA LEU A 273 -1.23 -10.70 0.07
C LEU A 273 -1.57 -12.17 -0.14
N GLU A 274 -2.86 -12.50 -0.12
CA GLU A 274 -3.30 -13.84 -0.44
C GLU A 274 -3.24 -14.03 -1.96
N LYS A 275 -2.85 -15.24 -2.39
CA LYS A 275 -2.92 -15.58 -3.80
C LYS A 275 -4.37 -15.46 -4.24
N SER A 276 -4.64 -14.63 -5.25
CA SER A 276 -5.96 -14.59 -5.87
C SER A 276 -6.32 -16.01 -6.30
N VAL A 277 -7.33 -16.60 -5.67
CA VAL A 277 -7.88 -17.87 -6.10
C VAL A 277 -8.59 -17.51 -7.40
N GLU A 278 -8.03 -17.88 -8.55
CA GLU A 278 -8.80 -17.83 -9.78
C GLU A 278 -10.15 -18.50 -9.50
N PRO A 279 -11.28 -17.82 -9.79
CA PRO A 279 -12.57 -18.43 -9.58
C PRO A 279 -12.55 -19.77 -10.28
N THR A 280 -12.66 -20.84 -9.51
CA THR A 280 -12.72 -22.19 -10.05
C THR A 280 -13.81 -22.15 -11.12
N PRO A 281 -13.52 -22.50 -12.38
CA PRO A 281 -14.54 -22.45 -13.40
C PRO A 281 -15.78 -23.19 -12.87
N PRO A 282 -16.98 -22.62 -13.02
CA PRO A 282 -18.18 -23.15 -12.42
C PRO A 282 -18.29 -24.64 -12.78
N SER A 283 -18.56 -25.46 -11.79
CA SER A 283 -18.70 -26.89 -11.99
C SER A 283 -19.77 -27.14 -13.07
N ARG A 284 -19.69 -28.27 -13.75
CA ARG A 284 -20.72 -28.62 -14.75
C ARG A 284 -22.14 -28.59 -14.18
N GLU A 285 -22.27 -28.85 -12.90
CA GLU A 285 -23.54 -28.75 -12.17
C GLU A 285 -23.99 -27.29 -12.00
N GLN A 286 -23.08 -26.38 -11.66
CA GLN A 286 -23.37 -24.95 -11.60
C GLN A 286 -23.73 -24.36 -12.96
N GLN A 287 -23.01 -24.75 -14.02
CA GLN A 287 -23.32 -24.33 -15.40
C GLN A 287 -24.72 -24.83 -15.84
N LEU A 288 -25.10 -26.03 -15.45
CA LEU A 288 -26.43 -26.59 -15.74
C LEU A 288 -27.53 -25.85 -14.95
N LEU A 289 -27.27 -25.51 -13.70
CA LEU A 289 -28.23 -24.73 -12.88
C LEU A 289 -28.45 -23.33 -13.47
N GLU A 290 -27.40 -22.62 -13.89
CA GLU A 290 -27.54 -21.33 -14.57
C GLU A 290 -28.33 -21.44 -15.87
N GLN A 291 -28.11 -22.50 -16.66
CA GLN A 291 -28.88 -22.73 -17.85
C GLN A 291 -30.37 -23.04 -17.58
N ILE A 292 -30.65 -23.76 -16.52
CA ILE A 292 -32.05 -24.03 -16.07
C ILE A 292 -32.72 -22.71 -15.68
N GLU A 293 -32.07 -21.86 -14.87
CA GLU A 293 -32.62 -20.56 -14.47
C GLU A 293 -32.93 -19.65 -15.69
N LEU A 294 -32.02 -19.62 -16.67
CA LEU A 294 -32.24 -18.86 -17.91
C LEU A 294 -33.46 -19.39 -18.70
N LEU A 295 -33.59 -20.70 -18.82
CA LEU A 295 -34.72 -21.31 -19.51
C LEU A 295 -36.06 -21.09 -18.77
N GLU A 296 -36.04 -21.09 -17.46
CA GLU A 296 -37.22 -20.78 -16.63
C GLU A 296 -37.67 -19.31 -16.82
N GLN A 297 -36.71 -18.38 -16.90
CA GLN A 297 -37.01 -16.98 -17.17
C GLN A 297 -37.57 -16.76 -18.58
N GLU A 298 -37.04 -17.46 -19.60
CA GLU A 298 -37.58 -17.42 -20.97
C GLU A 298 -38.99 -18.01 -21.05
N LEU A 299 -39.23 -19.12 -20.35
CA LEU A 299 -40.54 -19.74 -20.27
C LEU A 299 -41.57 -18.82 -19.61
N LEU A 300 -41.16 -18.11 -18.54
CA LEU A 300 -42.02 -17.16 -17.87
C LEU A 300 -42.40 -16.00 -18.80
N LYS A 301 -41.45 -15.46 -19.57
CA LYS A 301 -41.69 -14.40 -20.57
C LYS A 301 -42.66 -14.87 -21.66
N LEU A 302 -42.49 -16.09 -22.14
CA LEU A 302 -43.39 -16.66 -23.16
C LEU A 302 -44.81 -16.86 -22.61
N LYS A 303 -44.98 -17.30 -21.38
CA LYS A 303 -46.30 -17.44 -20.74
C LYS A 303 -47.00 -16.07 -20.64
N THR A 304 -46.31 -15.03 -20.22
CA THR A 304 -46.88 -13.67 -20.14
C THR A 304 -47.33 -13.18 -21.53
N LEU A 305 -46.54 -13.41 -22.56
CA LEU A 305 -46.90 -13.04 -23.93
C LEU A 305 -48.14 -13.80 -24.46
N VAL A 306 -48.34 -15.04 -24.10
CA VAL A 306 -49.51 -15.82 -24.45
C VAL A 306 -50.77 -15.35 -23.70
N GLU A 307 -50.61 -14.99 -22.41
CA GLU A 307 -51.71 -14.45 -21.59
C GLU A 307 -52.18 -13.06 -22.08
N ASP A 308 -51.24 -12.21 -22.50
CA ASP A 308 -51.56 -10.87 -23.09
C ASP A 308 -52.11 -10.92 -24.50
N SER A 309 -52.11 -12.09 -25.18
CA SER A 309 -52.57 -12.26 -26.54
C SER A 309 -53.99 -12.88 -26.64
N ASN A 310 -54.63 -13.22 -25.49
CA ASN A 310 -56.00 -13.71 -25.37
C ASN A 310 -56.89 -12.66 -24.70
#